data_2fa223069a0c03e7b989c15ef8f21019
#
_entry.id   2fa223069a0c03e7b989c15ef8f21019
#
_cell.length_a   1.000
_cell.length_b   1.000
_cell.length_c   1.000
_cell.angle_alpha   90.00
_cell.angle_beta   90.00
_cell.angle_gamma   90.00
#
_symmetry.space_group_name_H-M   'P 1'
#
loop_
_entity.id
_entity.type
_entity.pdbx_description
1 polymer ?
#
loop_
_entity_poly.entity_id
_entity_poly.type
_entity_poly.pdbx_seq_one_letter_code
_entity_poly.pdbx_strand_id
1 'polypeptide(L)'
;MNLTVEIPDELARSLNAAGGDLPRRALEALALEEYRADRLTKAGLRQVLGIATSFELDGFLKEHGVWIEYDAEDIARERATLERLGL
;
A
#
# COMPACT_ATOMS: atom_id res chain seq x y z
N MET A 1 2.70 -8.44 -17.53
CA MET A 1 3.56 -7.39 -18.11
C MET A 1 4.94 -7.46 -17.47
N ASN A 2 5.97 -7.46 -18.28
CA ASN A 2 7.34 -7.43 -17.78
C ASN A 2 7.94 -6.06 -18.02
N LEU A 3 8.57 -5.51 -17.00
CA LEU A 3 9.17 -4.19 -17.05
C LEU A 3 10.67 -4.29 -16.77
N THR A 4 11.47 -3.74 -17.67
CA THR A 4 12.92 -3.67 -17.48
C THR A 4 13.30 -2.24 -17.14
N VAL A 5 14.00 -2.08 -16.02
CA VAL A 5 14.43 -0.76 -15.52
C VAL A 5 15.93 -0.80 -15.23
N GLU A 6 16.65 0.21 -15.70
CA GLU A 6 18.05 0.40 -15.33
C GLU A 6 18.14 1.09 -13.97
N ILE A 7 18.86 0.46 -13.05
CA ILE A 7 19.05 0.97 -11.71
C ILE A 7 20.49 1.47 -11.57
N PRO A 8 20.71 2.76 -11.19
CA PRO A 8 22.06 3.26 -10.95
C PRO A 8 22.80 2.44 -9.88
N ASP A 9 24.11 2.30 -10.04
CA ASP A 9 24.94 1.45 -9.17
C ASP A 9 24.84 1.81 -7.69
N GLU A 10 24.75 3.09 -7.36
CA GLU A 10 24.60 3.55 -5.98
C GLU A 10 23.29 3.06 -5.35
N LEU A 11 22.21 3.17 -6.12
CA LEU A 11 20.90 2.69 -5.67
C LEU A 11 20.88 1.16 -5.59
N ALA A 12 21.49 0.47 -6.56
CA ALA A 12 21.58 -0.98 -6.55
C ALA A 12 22.31 -1.48 -5.30
N ARG A 13 23.39 -0.83 -4.91
CA ARG A 13 24.14 -1.17 -3.68
C ARG A 13 23.28 -0.98 -2.44
N SER A 14 22.56 0.12 -2.36
CA SER A 14 21.65 0.41 -1.24
C SER A 14 20.54 -0.63 -1.14
N LEU A 15 19.93 -1.00 -2.25
CA LEU A 15 18.88 -2.01 -2.31
C LEU A 15 19.40 -3.39 -1.89
N ASN A 16 20.58 -3.77 -2.38
CA ASN A 16 21.21 -5.04 -2.02
C ASN A 16 21.60 -5.10 -0.53
N ALA A 17 22.07 -3.97 0.02
CA ALA A 17 22.40 -3.87 1.43
C ALA A 17 21.19 -4.06 2.34
N ALA A 18 20.03 -3.57 1.92
CA ALA A 18 18.77 -3.75 2.66
C ALA A 18 18.26 -5.19 2.61
N GLY A 19 18.70 -5.97 1.61
CA GLY A 19 18.31 -7.38 1.44
C GLY A 19 16.89 -7.56 0.90
N GLY A 20 16.47 -8.83 0.84
CA GLY A 20 15.15 -9.22 0.40
C GLY A 20 15.02 -9.47 -1.11
N ASP A 21 13.81 -9.80 -1.54
CA ASP A 21 13.46 -10.06 -2.93
C ASP A 21 13.22 -8.74 -3.66
N LEU A 22 14.19 -8.30 -4.47
CA LEU A 22 14.11 -7.01 -5.18
C LEU A 22 12.93 -6.93 -6.14
N PRO A 23 12.62 -7.94 -6.98
CA PRO A 23 11.43 -7.89 -7.82
C PRO A 23 10.13 -7.73 -7.02
N ARG A 24 10.00 -8.42 -5.89
CA ARG A 24 8.85 -8.30 -5.01
C ARG A 24 8.77 -6.90 -4.39
N ARG A 25 9.89 -6.38 -3.91
CA ARG A 25 9.96 -5.03 -3.34
C ARG A 25 9.59 -3.96 -4.37
N ALA A 26 10.02 -4.12 -5.61
CA ALA A 26 9.64 -3.23 -6.70
C ALA A 26 8.14 -3.25 -6.96
N LEU A 27 7.54 -4.44 -7.00
CA LEU A 27 6.09 -4.59 -7.15
C LEU A 27 5.33 -3.92 -5.99
N GLU A 28 5.77 -4.14 -4.77
CA GLU A 28 5.18 -3.53 -3.59
C GLU A 28 5.25 -2.01 -3.64
N ALA A 29 6.39 -1.45 -4.03
CA ALA A 29 6.58 0.00 -4.13
C ALA A 29 5.67 0.62 -5.19
N LEU A 30 5.57 0.00 -6.37
CA LEU A 30 4.70 0.48 -7.44
C LEU A 30 3.21 0.38 -7.04
N ALA A 31 2.82 -0.73 -6.44
CA ALA A 31 1.45 -0.92 -5.99
C ALA A 31 1.05 0.09 -4.91
N LEU A 32 1.96 0.38 -3.97
CA LEU A 32 1.74 1.40 -2.95
C LEU A 32 1.60 2.81 -3.56
N GLU A 33 2.41 3.14 -4.56
CA GLU A 33 2.31 4.41 -5.25
C GLU A 33 0.94 4.57 -5.92
N GLU A 34 0.47 3.54 -6.61
CA GLU A 34 -0.85 3.53 -7.23
C GLU A 34 -1.97 3.65 -6.18
N TYR A 35 -1.82 2.99 -5.05
CA TYR A 35 -2.77 3.09 -3.94
C TYR A 35 -2.80 4.51 -3.36
N ARG A 36 -1.64 5.13 -3.11
CA ARG A 36 -1.55 6.50 -2.62
C ARG A 36 -2.14 7.53 -3.58
N ALA A 37 -2.04 7.27 -4.87
CA ALA A 37 -2.59 8.13 -5.92
C ALA A 37 -4.08 7.88 -6.20
N ASP A 38 -4.74 7.05 -5.40
CA ASP A 38 -6.14 6.65 -5.56
C ASP A 38 -6.46 5.94 -6.88
N ARG A 39 -5.44 5.37 -7.53
CA ARG A 39 -5.62 4.58 -8.76
C ARG A 39 -5.82 3.09 -8.48
N LEU A 40 -5.61 2.68 -7.24
CA LEU A 40 -5.76 1.30 -6.81
C LEU A 40 -6.51 1.27 -5.47
N THR A 41 -7.55 0.46 -5.38
CA THR A 41 -8.31 0.28 -4.14
C THR A 41 -7.58 -0.64 -3.18
N LYS A 42 -7.99 -0.67 -1.91
CA LYS A 42 -7.49 -1.65 -0.93
C LYS A 42 -7.68 -3.07 -1.42
N ALA A 43 -8.84 -3.40 -1.95
CA ALA A 43 -9.11 -4.72 -2.50
C ALA A 43 -8.18 -5.04 -3.68
N GLY A 44 -7.96 -4.08 -4.57
CA GLY A 44 -7.02 -4.20 -5.68
C GLY A 44 -5.60 -4.39 -5.20
N LEU A 45 -5.16 -3.65 -4.19
CA LEU A 45 -3.84 -3.78 -3.59
C LEU A 45 -3.62 -5.16 -2.99
N ARG A 46 -4.61 -5.68 -2.26
CA ARG A 46 -4.56 -7.05 -1.73
C ARG A 46 -4.41 -8.08 -2.85
N GLN A 47 -5.17 -7.92 -3.91
CA GLN A 47 -5.15 -8.83 -5.05
C GLN A 47 -3.79 -8.82 -5.76
N VAL A 48 -3.24 -7.64 -6.02
CA VAL A 48 -1.93 -7.47 -6.69
C VAL A 48 -0.82 -8.09 -5.85
N LEU A 49 -0.84 -7.91 -4.53
CA LEU A 49 0.20 -8.40 -3.63
C LEU A 49 -0.05 -9.81 -3.10
N GLY A 50 -1.21 -10.40 -3.40
CA GLY A 50 -1.55 -11.73 -2.92
C GLY A 50 -1.75 -11.80 -1.42
N ILE A 51 -2.20 -10.70 -0.80
CA ILE A 51 -2.45 -10.63 0.64
C ILE A 51 -3.86 -11.15 0.93
N ALA A 52 -3.96 -12.16 1.79
CA ALA A 52 -5.19 -12.90 2.00
C ALA A 52 -6.25 -12.13 2.80
N THR A 53 -5.85 -11.31 3.77
CA THR A 53 -6.78 -10.65 4.69
C THR A 53 -6.53 -9.14 4.77
N SER A 54 -7.58 -8.40 5.18
CA SER A 54 -7.48 -6.97 5.43
C SER A 54 -6.54 -6.66 6.60
N PHE A 55 -6.49 -7.54 7.59
CA PHE A 55 -5.61 -7.41 8.73
C PHE A 55 -4.13 -7.47 8.32
N GLU A 56 -3.78 -8.42 7.47
CA GLU A 56 -2.43 -8.54 6.93
C GLU A 56 -2.06 -7.33 6.06
N LEU A 57 -3.01 -6.81 5.28
CA LEU A 57 -2.81 -5.61 4.50
C LEU A 57 -2.54 -4.40 5.38
N ASP A 58 -3.29 -4.24 6.46
CA ASP A 58 -3.09 -3.12 7.39
C ASP A 58 -1.70 -3.19 8.03
N GLY A 59 -1.23 -4.39 8.37
CA GLY A 59 0.14 -4.59 8.86
C GLY A 59 1.19 -4.20 7.82
N PHE A 60 0.99 -4.60 6.57
CA PHE A 60 1.86 -4.24 5.46
C PHE A 60 1.92 -2.72 5.25
N LEU A 61 0.78 -2.06 5.28
CA LEU A 61 0.70 -0.60 5.12
C LEU A 61 1.43 0.13 6.27
N LYS A 62 1.27 -0.34 7.49
CA LYS A 62 1.99 0.21 8.65
C LYS A 62 3.50 0.07 8.50
N GLU A 63 3.99 -1.09 8.09
CA GLU A 63 5.41 -1.34 7.87
C GLU A 63 6.02 -0.41 6.83
N HIS A 64 5.22 -0.01 5.85
CA HIS A 64 5.65 0.90 4.78
C HIS A 64 5.34 2.37 5.08
N GLY A 65 4.96 2.69 6.30
CA GLY A 65 4.67 4.06 6.72
C GLY A 65 3.44 4.67 6.04
N VAL A 66 2.58 3.83 5.50
CA VAL A 66 1.31 4.28 4.93
C VAL A 66 0.26 4.21 6.03
N TRP A 67 0.05 5.34 6.68
CA TRP A 67 -0.99 5.45 7.67
C TRP A 67 -2.33 5.41 6.96
N ILE A 68 -3.27 4.64 7.50
CA ILE A 68 -4.66 4.78 7.13
C ILE A 68 -5.11 6.07 7.81
N GLU A 69 -4.80 7.20 7.20
CA GLU A 69 -5.38 8.44 7.62
C GLU A 69 -6.83 8.44 7.16
N TYR A 70 -7.72 8.21 8.11
CA TYR A 70 -9.05 8.72 7.93
C TYR A 70 -8.91 10.24 7.95
N ASP A 71 -9.06 10.89 6.81
CA ASP A 71 -9.14 12.33 6.82
C ASP A 71 -10.41 12.76 7.59
N ALA A 72 -10.52 14.04 7.92
CA ALA A 72 -11.66 14.54 8.68
C ALA A 72 -13.00 14.26 8.00
N GLU A 73 -13.03 14.19 6.67
CA GLU A 73 -14.22 13.88 5.90
C GLU A 73 -14.64 12.42 6.05
N ASP A 74 -13.71 11.49 6.07
CA ASP A 74 -14.00 10.06 6.26
C ASP A 74 -14.54 9.80 7.65
N ILE A 75 -13.97 10.43 8.67
CA ILE A 75 -14.45 10.35 10.05
C ILE A 75 -15.87 10.95 10.15
N ALA A 76 -16.11 12.08 9.52
CA ALA A 76 -17.43 12.72 9.50
C ALA A 76 -18.48 11.84 8.82
N ARG A 77 -18.13 11.19 7.71
CA ARG A 77 -19.02 10.24 7.03
C ARG A 77 -19.36 9.03 7.89
N GLU A 78 -18.39 8.46 8.57
CA GLU A 78 -18.61 7.35 9.49
C GLU A 78 -19.52 7.73 10.63
N ARG A 79 -19.32 8.90 11.22
CA ARG A 79 -20.21 9.42 12.27
C ARG A 79 -21.63 9.63 11.76
N ALA A 80 -21.79 10.25 10.60
CA ALA A 80 -23.09 10.48 9.98
C ALA A 80 -23.81 9.15 9.69
N THR A 81 -23.07 8.13 9.24
CA THR A 81 -23.61 6.79 9.00
C THR A 81 -24.06 6.13 10.30
N LEU A 82 -23.25 6.21 11.37
CA LEU A 82 -23.57 5.65 12.67
C LEU A 82 -24.78 6.35 13.29
N GLU A 83 -24.86 7.66 13.19
CA GLU A 83 -26.03 8.44 13.66
C GLU A 83 -27.30 8.05 12.92
N ARG A 84 -27.24 7.86 11.60
CA ARG A 84 -28.37 7.39 10.78
C ARG A 84 -28.86 6.01 11.19
N LEU A 85 -27.94 5.14 11.61
CA LEU A 85 -28.25 3.79 12.04
C LEU A 85 -28.71 3.72 13.50
N GLY A 86 -28.64 4.83 14.23
CA GLY A 86 -29.01 4.90 15.63
C GLY A 86 -28.02 4.25 16.58
N LEU A 87 -26.75 4.21 16.15
CA LEU A 87 -25.68 3.59 16.94
C LEU A 87 -24.88 4.60 17.73
#